data_bf6e7e68c076b9d7c0c9a148570603c9
#
_entry.id   bf6e7e68c076b9d7c0c9a148570603c9
#
_cell.length_a   1.000
_cell.length_b   1.000
_cell.length_c   1.000
_cell.angle_alpha   90.00
_cell.angle_beta   90.00
_cell.angle_gamma   90.00
#
_symmetry.space_group_name_H-M   'P 1'
#
loop_
_entity.id
_entity.type
_entity.pdbx_description
1 polymer ?
#
loop_
_entity_poly.entity_id
_entity_poly.type
_entity_poly.pdbx_seq_one_letter_code
_entity_poly.pdbx_strand_id
1 'polypeptide(L)'
;MRKVIVVILAVLTLTVGMAIPAFAAPTATVSITGTPSYLCMTLTFNDAHDGSWAMGTVGESLTYWWDDEGGAQVSPFPGALAFANCAGNITNCGSVAADVSAECADFTGGVGWTITVGAVGANTVQVTAYPEGCADEAAGTELANAPTDLPLFEDIAAAASLGVELSLETGTFTDGAVKSSTGVVFTIHAAT
;
A
#
# COMPACT_ATOMS: atom_id res chain seq x y z
N MET A 1 -30.39 81.41 -38.14
CA MET A 1 -29.61 80.29 -38.73
C MET A 1 -28.27 80.02 -38.02
N ARG A 2 -27.47 81.02 -37.67
CA ARG A 2 -26.16 80.80 -36.99
C ARG A 2 -26.25 80.02 -35.62
N LYS A 3 -27.28 80.30 -34.82
CA LYS A 3 -27.49 79.68 -33.52
C LYS A 3 -27.86 78.17 -33.62
N VAL A 4 -28.61 77.83 -34.64
CA VAL A 4 -29.02 76.44 -34.88
C VAL A 4 -27.84 75.61 -35.36
N ILE A 5 -26.96 76.19 -36.19
CA ILE A 5 -25.74 75.48 -36.66
C ILE A 5 -24.78 75.20 -35.52
N VAL A 6 -24.64 76.15 -34.58
CA VAL A 6 -23.77 75.97 -33.41
C VAL A 6 -24.27 74.84 -32.46
N VAL A 7 -25.63 74.79 -32.30
CA VAL A 7 -26.22 73.71 -31.45
C VAL A 7 -26.08 72.32 -32.11
N ILE A 8 -26.28 72.26 -33.44
CA ILE A 8 -26.12 71.00 -34.18
C ILE A 8 -24.65 70.54 -34.16
N LEU A 9 -23.70 71.47 -34.31
CA LEU A 9 -22.27 71.13 -34.24
C LEU A 9 -21.86 70.70 -32.83
N ALA A 10 -22.41 71.35 -31.80
CA ALA A 10 -22.14 70.95 -30.40
C ALA A 10 -22.74 69.61 -30.07
N VAL A 11 -23.94 69.30 -30.58
CA VAL A 11 -24.55 67.98 -30.40
C VAL A 11 -23.79 66.88 -31.15
N LEU A 12 -23.34 67.20 -32.39
CA LEU A 12 -22.57 66.24 -33.19
C LEU A 12 -21.18 65.96 -32.59
N THR A 13 -20.52 67.00 -32.06
CA THR A 13 -19.25 66.84 -31.40
C THR A 13 -19.41 66.09 -30.05
N LEU A 14 -20.51 66.26 -29.33
CA LEU A 14 -20.78 65.54 -28.09
C LEU A 14 -21.10 64.08 -28.36
N THR A 15 -21.81 63.78 -29.45
CA THR A 15 -22.09 62.36 -29.77
C THR A 15 -20.89 61.63 -30.35
N VAL A 16 -19.99 62.32 -31.07
CA VAL A 16 -18.74 61.69 -31.57
C VAL A 16 -17.73 61.54 -30.44
N GLY A 17 -17.72 62.42 -29.40
CA GLY A 17 -16.83 62.32 -28.25
C GLY A 17 -17.21 61.24 -27.22
N MET A 18 -18.44 60.70 -27.31
CA MET A 18 -18.88 59.64 -26.42
C MET A 18 -18.74 58.22 -26.97
N ALA A 19 -18.26 58.05 -28.20
CA ALA A 19 -17.81 56.73 -28.66
C ALA A 19 -16.45 56.42 -28.04
N ILE A 20 -16.43 56.24 -26.73
CA ILE A 20 -15.30 55.57 -26.09
C ILE A 20 -15.29 54.17 -26.67
N PRO A 21 -14.21 53.76 -27.42
CA PRO A 21 -14.12 52.39 -27.83
C PRO A 21 -14.19 51.59 -26.52
N ALA A 22 -15.22 50.77 -26.42
CA ALA A 22 -15.25 49.78 -25.37
C ALA A 22 -14.00 48.90 -25.60
N PHE A 23 -12.91 49.29 -24.97
CA PHE A 23 -11.78 48.36 -24.85
C PHE A 23 -12.35 47.18 -24.11
N ALA A 24 -12.62 46.11 -24.84
CA ALA A 24 -12.88 44.82 -24.19
C ALA A 24 -11.72 44.65 -23.23
N ALA A 25 -12.03 44.57 -21.95
CA ALA A 25 -11.00 44.32 -20.95
C ALA A 25 -10.23 43.09 -21.42
N PRO A 26 -8.89 43.16 -21.47
CA PRO A 26 -8.13 42.03 -21.92
C PRO A 26 -8.45 40.84 -20.98
N THR A 27 -9.16 39.86 -21.54
CA THR A 27 -9.43 38.60 -20.80
C THR A 27 -8.21 37.73 -20.94
N ALA A 28 -7.56 37.48 -19.84
CA ALA A 28 -6.52 36.43 -19.73
C ALA A 28 -7.16 35.16 -19.22
N THR A 29 -6.96 34.07 -19.94
CA THR A 29 -7.40 32.74 -19.50
C THR A 29 -6.23 32.08 -18.82
N VAL A 30 -6.40 31.72 -17.56
CA VAL A 30 -5.47 30.87 -16.82
C VAL A 30 -6.00 29.44 -16.93
N SER A 31 -5.22 28.56 -17.55
CA SER A 31 -5.49 27.12 -17.54
C SER A 31 -4.95 26.54 -16.26
N ILE A 32 -5.83 25.93 -15.47
CA ILE A 32 -5.45 25.21 -14.26
C ILE A 32 -5.54 23.72 -14.58
N THR A 33 -4.40 23.04 -14.57
CA THR A 33 -4.33 21.59 -14.70
C THR A 33 -3.76 21.02 -13.40
N GLY A 34 -4.36 19.95 -12.89
CA GLY A 34 -3.89 19.26 -11.71
C GLY A 34 -4.12 17.77 -11.90
N THR A 35 -3.12 16.97 -11.57
CA THR A 35 -3.26 15.52 -11.46
C THR A 35 -3.47 15.20 -10.00
N PRO A 36 -4.60 14.61 -9.59
CA PRO A 36 -4.78 14.22 -8.21
C PRO A 36 -3.77 13.13 -7.85
N SER A 37 -3.12 13.26 -6.70
CA SER A 37 -2.35 12.17 -6.10
C SER A 37 -3.28 11.33 -5.24
N TYR A 38 -3.17 10.00 -5.35
CA TYR A 38 -3.95 9.06 -4.56
C TYR A 38 -3.13 7.83 -4.24
N LEU A 39 -3.45 7.22 -3.10
CA LEU A 39 -2.90 5.94 -2.68
C LEU A 39 -3.85 4.82 -3.09
N CYS A 40 -3.28 3.75 -3.59
CA CYS A 40 -4.01 2.55 -3.97
C CYS A 40 -3.07 1.36 -3.89
N MET A 41 -3.55 0.26 -3.33
CA MET A 41 -2.82 -1.00 -3.27
C MET A 41 -3.73 -2.15 -3.68
N THR A 42 -3.18 -3.08 -4.44
CA THR A 42 -3.78 -4.39 -4.65
C THR A 42 -2.83 -5.46 -4.15
N LEU A 43 -3.38 -6.47 -3.49
CA LEU A 43 -2.69 -7.70 -3.14
C LEU A 43 -3.24 -8.81 -4.02
N THR A 44 -2.37 -9.47 -4.75
CA THR A 44 -2.70 -10.63 -5.57
C THR A 44 -1.89 -11.82 -5.08
N PHE A 45 -2.42 -13.02 -5.27
CA PHE A 45 -1.76 -14.26 -4.85
C PHE A 45 -1.33 -15.02 -6.09
N ASN A 46 -0.18 -15.71 -6.00
CA ASN A 46 0.32 -16.55 -7.07
C ASN A 46 -0.37 -17.92 -7.04
N ASP A 47 -0.75 -18.42 -8.20
CA ASP A 47 -1.27 -19.76 -8.49
C ASP A 47 -2.36 -20.31 -7.54
N ALA A 48 -2.02 -21.23 -6.66
CA ALA A 48 -2.98 -21.95 -5.82
C ALA A 48 -3.44 -21.17 -4.57
N HIS A 49 -2.86 -20.01 -4.29
CA HIS A 49 -3.19 -19.20 -3.13
C HIS A 49 -4.43 -18.35 -3.38
N ASP A 50 -5.37 -18.45 -2.45
CA ASP A 50 -6.61 -17.65 -2.44
C ASP A 50 -6.64 -16.61 -1.29
N GLY A 51 -5.47 -16.33 -0.72
CA GLY A 51 -5.33 -15.50 0.49
C GLY A 51 -5.51 -16.30 1.78
N SER A 52 -5.58 -17.62 1.69
CA SER A 52 -5.67 -18.53 2.83
C SER A 52 -4.36 -19.30 3.00
N TRP A 53 -3.84 -19.34 4.21
CA TRP A 53 -2.69 -20.18 4.55
C TRP A 53 -3.14 -21.32 5.47
N ALA A 54 -3.57 -22.42 4.88
CA ALA A 54 -4.02 -23.62 5.59
C ALA A 54 -2.85 -24.54 5.88
N MET A 55 -2.13 -24.31 6.97
CA MET A 55 -0.92 -25.06 7.35
C MET A 55 -1.18 -26.51 7.79
N GLY A 56 -2.43 -26.91 8.05
CA GLY A 56 -2.74 -28.24 8.56
C GLY A 56 -2.17 -28.46 9.97
N THR A 57 -1.52 -29.63 10.18
CA THR A 57 -0.88 -29.95 11.48
C THR A 57 0.53 -29.35 11.52
N VAL A 58 0.79 -28.50 12.49
CA VAL A 58 2.10 -27.88 12.72
C VAL A 58 2.80 -28.50 13.92
N GLY A 59 4.13 -28.60 13.85
CA GLY A 59 4.98 -29.05 14.96
C GLY A 59 5.51 -27.90 15.80
N GLU A 60 6.13 -28.23 16.92
CA GLU A 60 6.78 -27.24 17.80
C GLU A 60 8.18 -26.90 17.33
N SER A 61 8.58 -25.63 17.52
CA SER A 61 9.94 -25.15 17.21
C SER A 61 10.33 -25.38 15.74
N LEU A 62 9.41 -25.12 14.84
CA LEU A 62 9.59 -25.29 13.40
C LEU A 62 9.22 -23.99 12.67
N THR A 63 9.85 -23.76 11.50
CA THR A 63 9.53 -22.66 10.59
C THR A 63 8.79 -23.20 9.38
N TYR A 64 7.72 -22.53 9.02
CA TYR A 64 6.85 -22.84 7.87
C TYR A 64 6.87 -21.67 6.91
N TRP A 65 6.86 -21.98 5.62
CA TRP A 65 6.85 -20.97 4.54
C TRP A 65 5.50 -20.98 3.82
N TRP A 66 5.05 -19.81 3.47
CA TRP A 66 3.86 -19.62 2.65
C TRP A 66 4.28 -19.66 1.18
N ASP A 67 4.37 -20.87 0.66
CA ASP A 67 4.82 -21.13 -0.70
C ASP A 67 3.66 -21.23 -1.71
N ASP A 68 3.99 -21.33 -2.99
CA ASP A 68 3.06 -21.37 -4.12
C ASP A 68 2.24 -22.67 -4.18
N GLU A 69 2.53 -23.69 -3.38
CA GLU A 69 1.80 -24.97 -3.37
C GLU A 69 0.66 -25.01 -2.33
N GLY A 70 0.44 -23.93 -1.58
CA GLY A 70 -0.67 -23.81 -0.62
C GLY A 70 -0.53 -24.69 0.62
N GLY A 71 0.63 -25.30 0.85
CA GLY A 71 0.94 -26.16 1.99
C GLY A 71 1.91 -25.49 2.95
N ALA A 72 1.91 -25.95 4.21
CA ALA A 72 2.98 -25.62 5.14
C ALA A 72 4.20 -26.48 4.81
N GLN A 73 5.24 -25.90 4.27
CA GLN A 73 6.51 -26.59 4.11
C GLN A 73 7.44 -26.23 5.28
N VAL A 74 7.97 -27.26 5.92
CA VAL A 74 9.07 -27.12 6.86
C VAL A 74 10.35 -27.20 6.05
N SER A 75 10.94 -26.07 5.75
CA SER A 75 12.18 -26.03 4.99
C SER A 75 13.11 -24.95 5.52
N PRO A 76 14.43 -25.06 5.31
CA PRO A 76 15.32 -23.92 5.48
C PRO A 76 14.88 -22.78 4.54
N PHE A 77 15.33 -21.56 4.84
CA PHE A 77 15.09 -20.40 3.99
C PHE A 77 15.32 -20.74 2.50
N PRO A 78 14.36 -20.47 1.61
CA PRO A 78 14.41 -20.96 0.24
C PRO A 78 15.51 -20.32 -0.62
N GLY A 79 16.30 -19.43 -0.06
CA GLY A 79 17.35 -18.68 -0.77
C GLY A 79 16.81 -17.36 -1.32
N ALA A 80 17.47 -16.81 -2.32
CA ALA A 80 17.05 -15.53 -2.90
C ALA A 80 15.63 -15.64 -3.50
N LEU A 81 14.68 -14.90 -2.93
CA LEU A 81 13.29 -14.90 -3.36
C LEU A 81 13.16 -14.18 -4.71
N ALA A 82 12.75 -14.89 -5.73
CA ALA A 82 12.35 -14.30 -7.01
C ALA A 82 10.86 -13.92 -6.96
N PHE A 83 10.47 -12.88 -7.68
CA PHE A 83 9.07 -12.43 -7.77
C PHE A 83 8.08 -13.56 -8.06
N ALA A 84 8.45 -14.47 -8.96
CA ALA A 84 7.62 -15.62 -9.33
C ALA A 84 7.47 -16.70 -8.23
N ASN A 85 8.33 -16.66 -7.21
CA ASN A 85 8.34 -17.65 -6.13
C ASN A 85 7.75 -17.06 -4.83
N CYS A 86 7.35 -15.81 -4.82
CA CYS A 86 6.66 -15.21 -3.68
C CYS A 86 5.17 -15.60 -3.73
N ALA A 87 4.61 -15.97 -2.58
CA ALA A 87 3.20 -16.37 -2.48
C ALA A 87 2.23 -15.23 -2.77
N GLY A 88 2.62 -14.00 -2.49
CA GLY A 88 1.83 -12.80 -2.75
C GLY A 88 2.57 -11.71 -3.50
N ASN A 89 1.81 -10.84 -4.16
CA ASN A 89 2.35 -9.67 -4.85
C ASN A 89 1.56 -8.43 -4.46
N ILE A 90 2.27 -7.42 -3.97
CA ILE A 90 1.72 -6.10 -3.64
C ILE A 90 1.97 -5.18 -4.82
N THR A 91 0.92 -4.57 -5.35
CA THR A 91 1.02 -3.59 -6.45
C THR A 91 0.54 -2.23 -5.96
N ASN A 92 1.38 -1.22 -6.11
CA ASN A 92 0.98 0.17 -5.93
C ASN A 92 0.20 0.63 -7.16
N CYS A 93 -1.13 0.59 -7.09
CA CYS A 93 -2.02 1.08 -8.15
C CYS A 93 -2.30 2.61 -8.03
N GLY A 94 -1.65 3.28 -7.08
CA GLY A 94 -1.73 4.71 -6.89
C GLY A 94 -0.94 5.52 -7.92
N SER A 95 -0.98 6.82 -7.79
CA SER A 95 -0.31 7.76 -8.69
C SER A 95 1.00 8.32 -8.11
N VAL A 96 1.34 7.95 -6.89
CA VAL A 96 2.54 8.40 -6.16
C VAL A 96 3.28 7.19 -5.57
N ALA A 97 4.54 7.37 -5.23
CA ALA A 97 5.28 6.36 -4.48
C ALA A 97 4.63 6.12 -3.11
N ALA A 98 4.70 4.91 -2.62
CA ALA A 98 4.04 4.50 -1.40
C ALA A 98 4.92 3.57 -0.56
N ASP A 99 4.73 3.67 0.75
CA ASP A 99 5.26 2.74 1.73
C ASP A 99 4.16 1.76 2.15
N VAL A 100 4.54 0.56 2.55
CA VAL A 100 3.61 -0.46 3.04
C VAL A 100 4.07 -0.96 4.39
N SER A 101 3.19 -0.89 5.38
CA SER A 101 3.36 -1.56 6.67
C SER A 101 2.52 -2.83 6.73
N ALA A 102 2.86 -3.72 7.67
CA ALA A 102 2.10 -4.94 7.90
C ALA A 102 1.98 -5.25 9.39
N GLU A 103 0.88 -5.89 9.77
CA GLU A 103 0.63 -6.43 11.10
C GLU A 103 0.02 -7.83 10.99
N CYS A 104 0.18 -8.65 12.02
CA CYS A 104 -0.43 -9.98 12.07
C CYS A 104 -1.23 -10.14 13.37
N ALA A 105 -2.49 -10.53 13.25
CA ALA A 105 -3.35 -10.75 14.40
C ALA A 105 -2.99 -12.05 15.15
N ASP A 106 -3.12 -12.04 16.49
CA ASP A 106 -2.98 -13.23 17.33
C ASP A 106 -3.90 -14.37 16.85
N PHE A 107 -3.44 -15.58 17.07
CA PHE A 107 -4.23 -16.77 16.79
C PHE A 107 -5.17 -17.09 17.96
N THR A 108 -6.41 -17.40 17.62
CA THR A 108 -7.47 -17.81 18.54
C THR A 108 -7.71 -19.32 18.48
N GLY A 109 -8.33 -19.87 19.50
CA GLY A 109 -8.66 -21.30 19.61
C GLY A 109 -7.87 -21.99 20.72
N GLY A 110 -8.53 -22.67 21.65
CA GLY A 110 -7.91 -23.25 22.84
C GLY A 110 -7.14 -22.21 23.66
N VAL A 111 -5.93 -22.55 24.07
CA VAL A 111 -4.95 -21.53 24.49
C VAL A 111 -4.42 -20.89 23.22
N GLY A 112 -4.81 -19.67 22.91
CA GLY A 112 -4.42 -18.97 21.68
C GLY A 112 -2.90 -18.82 21.56
N TRP A 113 -2.43 -18.55 20.35
CA TRP A 113 -1.02 -18.19 20.12
C TRP A 113 -0.89 -16.68 19.99
N THR A 114 0.03 -16.12 20.74
CA THR A 114 0.34 -14.69 20.67
C THR A 114 1.45 -14.44 19.67
N ILE A 115 1.27 -13.46 18.81
CA ILE A 115 2.33 -12.99 17.93
C ILE A 115 3.42 -12.33 18.78
N THR A 116 4.67 -12.69 18.52
CA THR A 116 5.83 -12.09 19.17
C THR A 116 6.83 -11.56 18.16
N VAL A 117 7.56 -10.55 18.57
CA VAL A 117 8.76 -10.06 17.89
C VAL A 117 9.95 -10.56 18.69
N GLY A 118 10.91 -11.21 18.05
CA GLY A 118 12.02 -11.90 18.68
C GLY A 118 11.73 -13.38 18.97
N ALA A 119 12.46 -13.97 19.90
CA ALA A 119 12.42 -15.41 20.13
C ALA A 119 11.03 -15.93 20.52
N VAL A 120 10.62 -17.00 19.87
CA VAL A 120 9.38 -17.71 20.20
C VAL A 120 9.49 -18.51 21.50
N GLY A 121 8.39 -18.63 22.23
CA GLY A 121 8.28 -19.33 23.51
C GLY A 121 7.04 -20.20 23.59
N ALA A 122 6.55 -20.44 24.81
CA ALA A 122 5.33 -21.24 25.00
C ALA A 122 4.09 -20.47 24.51
N ASN A 123 3.33 -21.10 23.61
CA ASN A 123 2.13 -20.52 22.97
C ASN A 123 2.39 -19.18 22.29
N THR A 124 3.59 -18.97 21.78
CA THR A 124 3.91 -17.82 20.93
C THR A 124 4.35 -18.28 19.56
N VAL A 125 4.10 -17.44 18.57
CA VAL A 125 4.54 -17.62 17.19
C VAL A 125 5.11 -16.31 16.68
N GLN A 126 6.05 -16.40 15.74
CA GLN A 126 6.58 -15.27 15.02
C GLN A 126 6.14 -15.38 13.57
N VAL A 127 5.61 -14.30 13.00
CA VAL A 127 5.35 -14.18 11.58
C VAL A 127 6.32 -13.16 11.01
N THR A 128 7.03 -13.54 9.96
CA THR A 128 8.02 -12.69 9.32
C THR A 128 7.65 -12.52 7.85
N ALA A 129 7.72 -11.29 7.37
CA ALA A 129 7.50 -10.96 5.96
C ALA A 129 8.82 -10.65 5.27
N TYR A 130 8.96 -11.14 4.04
CA TYR A 130 10.16 -11.02 3.23
C TYR A 130 9.82 -10.39 1.88
N PRO A 131 10.54 -9.32 1.46
CA PRO A 131 10.41 -8.78 0.12
C PRO A 131 11.07 -9.71 -0.91
N GLU A 132 10.66 -9.62 -2.16
CA GLU A 132 11.39 -10.22 -3.26
C GLU A 132 12.84 -9.74 -3.27
N GLY A 133 13.76 -10.60 -3.71
CA GLY A 133 15.19 -10.30 -3.68
C GLY A 133 15.86 -10.49 -2.33
N CYS A 134 15.09 -10.82 -1.27
CA CYS A 134 15.62 -11.19 0.03
C CYS A 134 16.55 -12.40 -0.12
N ALA A 135 17.80 -12.26 0.33
CA ALA A 135 18.85 -13.27 0.11
C ALA A 135 19.07 -14.17 1.33
N ASP A 136 18.62 -13.75 2.50
CA ASP A 136 18.75 -14.50 3.74
C ASP A 136 17.57 -14.24 4.70
N GLU A 137 17.40 -15.14 5.64
CA GLU A 137 16.32 -15.11 6.64
C GLU A 137 16.39 -13.89 7.58
N ALA A 138 17.60 -13.36 7.82
CA ALA A 138 17.79 -12.23 8.71
C ALA A 138 17.31 -10.89 8.10
N ALA A 139 17.03 -10.85 6.80
CA ALA A 139 16.54 -9.67 6.10
C ALA A 139 14.99 -9.55 6.12
N GLY A 140 14.29 -10.51 6.72
CA GLY A 140 12.85 -10.43 6.91
C GLY A 140 12.45 -9.45 8.01
N THR A 141 11.24 -8.97 7.95
CA THR A 141 10.65 -8.08 8.97
C THR A 141 9.65 -8.86 9.82
N GLU A 142 9.92 -8.97 11.11
CA GLU A 142 9.03 -9.61 12.08
C GLU A 142 7.78 -8.75 12.28
N LEU A 143 6.60 -9.36 12.16
CA LEU A 143 5.33 -8.68 12.29
C LEU A 143 4.87 -8.68 13.75
N ALA A 144 4.35 -7.56 14.20
CA ALA A 144 3.71 -7.42 15.52
C ALA A 144 2.19 -7.54 15.40
N ASN A 145 1.52 -7.76 16.56
CA ASN A 145 0.05 -7.70 16.67
C ASN A 145 -0.45 -6.23 16.84
N ALA A 146 0.23 -5.29 16.22
CA ALA A 146 -0.16 -3.91 16.10
C ALA A 146 0.62 -3.30 14.95
N PRO A 147 0.09 -2.29 14.26
CA PRO A 147 0.83 -1.62 13.21
C PRO A 147 2.17 -1.14 13.78
N THR A 148 3.25 -1.53 13.11
CA THR A 148 4.56 -0.94 13.39
C THR A 148 4.65 0.36 12.62
N ASP A 149 5.22 1.41 13.23
CA ASP A 149 5.49 2.67 12.55
C ASP A 149 6.57 2.54 11.46
N LEU A 150 7.20 1.36 11.37
CA LEU A 150 8.22 1.06 10.38
C LEU A 150 7.58 0.45 9.14
N PRO A 151 7.82 1.01 7.96
CA PRO A 151 7.37 0.40 6.73
C PRO A 151 8.05 -0.95 6.50
N LEU A 152 7.28 -1.94 6.08
CA LEU A 152 7.78 -3.23 5.62
C LEU A 152 8.49 -3.07 4.27
N PHE A 153 7.90 -2.26 3.39
CA PHE A 153 8.44 -1.91 2.07
C PHE A 153 8.38 -0.40 1.91
N GLU A 154 9.46 0.18 1.40
CA GLU A 154 9.60 1.62 1.20
C GLU A 154 9.64 1.97 -0.30
N ASP A 155 9.16 3.15 -0.64
CA ASP A 155 9.29 3.77 -1.97
C ASP A 155 8.81 2.90 -3.14
N ILE A 156 7.75 2.10 -2.95
CA ILE A 156 7.16 1.36 -4.07
C ILE A 156 6.63 2.38 -5.09
N ALA A 157 7.29 2.47 -6.24
CA ALA A 157 6.92 3.42 -7.29
C ALA A 157 5.47 3.21 -7.77
N ALA A 158 4.83 4.27 -8.30
CA ALA A 158 3.53 4.16 -8.92
C ALA A 158 3.51 3.08 -10.02
N ALA A 159 2.50 2.24 -10.02
CA ALA A 159 2.33 1.10 -10.91
C ALA A 159 3.39 -0.02 -10.80
N ALA A 160 4.27 0.03 -9.79
CA ALA A 160 5.21 -1.05 -9.51
C ALA A 160 4.56 -2.14 -8.65
N SER A 161 5.07 -3.36 -8.81
CA SER A 161 4.70 -4.52 -8.00
C SER A 161 5.93 -5.05 -7.28
N LEU A 162 5.72 -5.60 -6.10
CA LEU A 162 6.74 -6.23 -5.26
C LEU A 162 6.21 -7.56 -4.73
N GLY A 163 6.99 -8.63 -4.90
CA GLY A 163 6.67 -9.94 -4.33
C GLY A 163 6.85 -9.93 -2.81
N VAL A 164 5.97 -10.64 -2.11
CA VAL A 164 6.03 -10.84 -0.67
C VAL A 164 5.90 -12.33 -0.34
N GLU A 165 6.78 -12.80 0.55
CA GLU A 165 6.73 -14.12 1.13
C GLU A 165 6.53 -14.00 2.64
N LEU A 166 5.93 -15.01 3.26
CA LEU A 166 5.71 -15.07 4.70
C LEU A 166 6.31 -16.34 5.28
N SER A 167 6.87 -16.23 6.48
CA SER A 167 7.15 -17.40 7.32
C SER A 167 6.41 -17.31 8.64
N LEU A 168 6.18 -18.48 9.23
CA LEU A 168 5.67 -18.63 10.58
C LEU A 168 6.59 -19.56 11.35
N GLU A 169 7.25 -19.03 12.39
CA GLU A 169 8.01 -19.82 13.36
C GLU A 169 7.13 -20.13 14.56
N THR A 170 7.12 -21.40 14.96
CA THR A 170 6.34 -21.88 16.09
C THR A 170 7.20 -22.08 17.33
N GLY A 171 6.67 -21.69 18.49
CA GLY A 171 7.24 -22.07 19.78
C GLY A 171 6.75 -23.45 20.26
N THR A 172 6.67 -23.64 21.57
CA THR A 172 6.10 -24.84 22.17
C THR A 172 4.61 -24.67 22.43
N PHE A 173 3.85 -25.77 22.38
CA PHE A 173 2.39 -25.72 22.54
C PHE A 173 1.97 -26.36 23.87
N THR A 174 0.90 -25.84 24.47
CA THR A 174 0.31 -26.39 25.68
C THR A 174 -1.02 -27.11 25.43
N ASP A 175 -1.54 -27.01 24.20
CA ASP A 175 -2.72 -27.76 23.76
C ASP A 175 -2.63 -28.14 22.27
N GLY A 176 -3.50 -29.06 21.84
CA GLY A 176 -3.63 -29.49 20.44
C GLY A 176 -4.85 -28.91 19.73
N ALA A 177 -5.43 -27.81 20.22
CA ALA A 177 -6.61 -27.21 19.59
C ALA A 177 -6.26 -26.56 18.27
N VAL A 178 -7.23 -26.53 17.34
CA VAL A 178 -7.09 -25.78 16.08
C VAL A 178 -6.95 -24.31 16.38
N LYS A 179 -5.99 -23.67 15.75
CA LYS A 179 -5.71 -22.23 15.84
C LYS A 179 -6.09 -21.55 14.54
N SER A 180 -6.61 -20.35 14.63
CA SER A 180 -6.88 -19.50 13.48
C SER A 180 -6.58 -18.04 13.79
N SER A 181 -6.04 -17.32 12.83
CA SER A 181 -5.86 -15.86 12.86
C SER A 181 -6.69 -15.21 11.77
N THR A 182 -7.03 -13.95 11.93
CA THR A 182 -7.60 -13.13 10.84
C THR A 182 -6.56 -12.79 9.77
N GLY A 183 -5.29 -13.15 10.00
CA GLY A 183 -4.21 -13.09 9.03
C GLY A 183 -3.33 -11.85 9.15
N VAL A 184 -2.59 -11.62 8.09
CA VAL A 184 -1.70 -10.47 7.93
C VAL A 184 -2.47 -9.36 7.21
N VAL A 185 -2.40 -8.15 7.75
CA VAL A 185 -3.00 -6.95 7.17
C VAL A 185 -1.88 -6.05 6.67
N PHE A 186 -1.90 -5.74 5.37
CA PHE A 186 -1.01 -4.77 4.75
C PHE A 186 -1.70 -3.43 4.65
N THR A 187 -1.00 -2.36 5.02
CA THR A 187 -1.51 -0.98 4.98
C THR A 187 -0.59 -0.11 4.15
N ILE A 188 -1.16 0.65 3.22
CA ILE A 188 -0.41 1.57 2.34
C ILE A 188 -0.39 2.98 2.94
N HIS A 189 0.77 3.62 2.85
CA HIS A 189 1.03 4.99 3.29
C HIS A 189 1.67 5.79 2.15
N ALA A 190 1.58 7.11 2.21
CA ALA A 190 2.38 7.94 1.31
C ALA A 190 3.86 7.79 1.69
N ALA A 191 4.73 7.63 0.69
CA ALA A 191 6.17 7.65 0.90
C ALA A 191 6.61 9.00 1.49
N THR A 192 7.51 8.97 2.46
CA THR A 192 7.96 10.15 3.23
C THR A 192 9.30 10.67 2.78
#